data_993e0c97adfd7e2ebcc66e9a62114ef3
#
_entry.id   993e0c97adfd7e2ebcc66e9a62114ef3
#
_cell.length_a   1.000
_cell.length_b   1.000
_cell.length_c   1.000
_cell.angle_alpha   90.00
_cell.angle_beta   90.00
_cell.angle_gamma   90.00
#
_symmetry.space_group_name_H-M   'P 1'
#
loop_
_entity.id
_entity.type
_entity.pdbx_description
1 polymer ?
#
loop_
_entity_poly.entity_id
_entity_poly.type
_entity_poly.pdbx_seq_one_letter_code
_entity_poly.pdbx_strand_id
1 'polypeptide(L)'
;MQNTGLLRRIAAILYDSLLVGALLFLATLPFIAVRGGEPVEIGDNALYRLVLALVIYGFFVGFWTRSGRTLGMQSWGLQLETMDGQKPSFATASVRFIAAILSWAIVGLGFLWQLWDRDKLTWHDRISGTRIRHYPKPRP
;
A
#
# COMPACT_ATOMS: atom_id res chain seq x y z
N MET A 1 -23.49 -3.49 -0.32
CA MET A 1 -22.15 -2.91 -0.42
C MET A 1 -21.47 -3.40 -1.67
N GLN A 2 -20.91 -2.47 -2.41
CA GLN A 2 -20.29 -2.80 -3.68
C GLN A 2 -18.78 -3.05 -3.49
N ASN A 3 -18.26 -4.06 -4.18
CA ASN A 3 -16.83 -4.26 -4.26
C ASN A 3 -16.19 -3.12 -5.05
N THR A 4 -14.96 -2.81 -4.67
CA THR A 4 -14.22 -1.73 -5.31
C THR A 4 -13.80 -2.11 -6.72
N GLY A 5 -14.05 -1.22 -7.69
CA GLY A 5 -13.61 -1.42 -9.05
C GLY A 5 -12.10 -1.30 -9.20
N LEU A 6 -11.56 -1.97 -10.21
CA LEU A 6 -10.12 -1.97 -10.47
C LEU A 6 -9.58 -0.56 -10.71
N LEU A 7 -10.33 0.28 -11.43
CA LEU A 7 -9.88 1.65 -11.74
C LEU A 7 -9.69 2.50 -10.48
N ARG A 8 -10.58 2.37 -9.50
CA ARG A 8 -10.44 3.09 -8.22
C ARG A 8 -9.22 2.63 -7.46
N ARG A 9 -8.94 1.32 -7.45
CA ARG A 9 -7.74 0.77 -6.82
C ARG A 9 -6.48 1.31 -7.48
N ILE A 10 -6.43 1.32 -8.81
CA ILE A 10 -5.29 1.84 -9.56
C ILE A 10 -5.08 3.33 -9.27
N ALA A 11 -6.16 4.11 -9.29
CA ALA A 11 -6.07 5.55 -9.00
C ALA A 11 -5.53 5.81 -7.59
N ALA A 12 -6.00 5.05 -6.59
CA ALA A 12 -5.51 5.17 -5.22
C ALA A 12 -4.03 4.78 -5.13
N ILE A 13 -3.63 3.71 -5.81
CA ILE A 13 -2.24 3.25 -5.84
C ILE A 13 -1.32 4.29 -6.49
N LEU A 14 -1.75 4.90 -7.59
CA LEU A 14 -0.97 5.96 -8.23
C LEU A 14 -0.78 7.15 -7.30
N TYR A 15 -1.83 7.57 -6.62
CA TYR A 15 -1.74 8.66 -5.64
C TYR A 15 -0.78 8.31 -4.52
N ASP A 16 -0.95 7.13 -3.91
CA ASP A 16 -0.07 6.67 -2.83
C ASP A 16 1.38 6.52 -3.30
N SER A 17 1.58 6.05 -4.54
CA SER A 17 2.93 5.91 -5.12
C SER A 17 3.64 7.24 -5.23
N LEU A 18 2.94 8.31 -5.59
CA LEU A 18 3.51 9.66 -5.63
C LEU A 18 3.92 10.12 -4.23
N LEU A 19 3.07 9.87 -3.23
CA LEU A 19 3.36 10.24 -1.85
C LEU A 19 4.54 9.44 -1.30
N VAL A 20 4.56 8.13 -1.53
CA VAL A 20 5.66 7.28 -1.09
C VAL A 20 6.96 7.68 -1.79
N GLY A 21 6.89 7.98 -3.09
CA GLY A 21 8.04 8.48 -3.83
C GLY A 21 8.63 9.75 -3.21
N ALA A 22 7.76 10.68 -2.81
CA ALA A 22 8.20 11.91 -2.13
C ALA A 22 8.84 11.60 -0.78
N LEU A 23 8.26 10.69 0.00
CA LEU A 23 8.82 10.28 1.28
C LEU A 23 10.17 9.58 1.11
N LEU A 24 10.32 8.74 0.10
CA LEU A 24 11.58 8.08 -0.20
C LEU A 24 12.65 9.09 -0.62
N PHE A 25 12.27 10.10 -1.40
CA PHE A 25 13.14 11.19 -1.76
C PHE A 25 13.65 11.93 -0.53
N LEU A 26 12.73 12.31 0.38
CA LEU A 26 13.09 12.98 1.62
C LEU A 26 13.97 12.11 2.51
N ALA A 27 13.68 10.81 2.58
CA ALA A 27 14.49 9.87 3.37
C ALA A 27 15.89 9.68 2.79
N THR A 28 16.06 9.89 1.49
CA THR A 28 17.36 9.78 0.81
C THR A 28 18.27 10.97 1.07
N LEU A 29 17.71 12.17 1.31
CA LEU A 29 18.49 13.40 1.48
C LEU A 29 19.57 13.31 2.58
N PRO A 30 19.31 12.78 3.78
CA PRO A 30 20.36 12.64 4.80
C PRO A 30 21.52 11.76 4.33
N PHE A 31 21.25 10.71 3.55
CA PHE A 31 22.29 9.83 3.03
C PHE A 31 23.17 10.56 2.01
N ILE A 32 22.56 11.37 1.14
CA ILE A 32 23.30 12.20 0.19
C ILE A 32 24.14 13.22 0.93
N ALA A 33 23.59 13.87 1.96
CA ALA A 33 24.30 14.89 2.74
C ALA A 33 25.54 14.30 3.43
N VAL A 34 25.44 13.11 4.00
CA VAL A 34 26.56 12.45 4.65
C VAL A 34 27.67 12.08 3.64
N ARG A 35 27.28 11.82 2.39
CA ARG A 35 28.22 11.48 1.31
C ARG A 35 28.78 12.70 0.58
N GLY A 36 28.54 13.90 1.09
CA GLY A 36 29.04 15.13 0.48
C GLY A 36 28.38 15.50 -0.85
N GLY A 37 27.14 15.08 -1.04
CA GLY A 37 26.39 15.37 -2.27
C GLY A 37 26.46 14.26 -3.32
N GLU A 38 27.17 13.17 -3.04
CA GLU A 38 27.27 12.05 -3.97
C GLU A 38 25.98 11.23 -4.00
N PRO A 39 25.60 10.70 -5.18
CA PRO A 39 24.39 9.85 -5.28
C PRO A 39 24.53 8.58 -4.43
N VAL A 40 23.39 8.08 -3.97
CA VAL A 40 23.31 6.83 -3.20
C VAL A 40 22.67 5.76 -4.08
N GLU A 41 23.35 4.65 -4.26
CA GLU A 41 22.79 3.50 -4.96
C GLU A 41 22.22 2.51 -3.94
N ILE A 42 21.14 1.84 -4.32
CA ILE A 42 20.45 0.89 -3.43
C ILE A 42 21.40 -0.23 -2.99
N GLY A 43 22.31 -0.64 -3.87
CA GLY A 43 23.25 -1.72 -3.57
C GLY A 43 24.38 -1.34 -2.60
N ASP A 44 24.63 -0.05 -2.40
CA ASP A 44 25.84 0.41 -1.70
C ASP A 44 25.74 0.39 -0.18
N ASN A 45 24.52 0.43 0.37
CA ASN A 45 24.35 0.68 1.80
C ASN A 45 23.15 -0.11 2.34
N ALA A 46 23.43 -1.06 3.22
CA ALA A 46 22.38 -1.87 3.85
C ALA A 46 21.43 -1.03 4.71
N LEU A 47 21.96 0.00 5.39
CA LEU A 47 21.13 0.89 6.20
C LEU A 47 20.17 1.69 5.32
N TYR A 48 20.63 2.15 4.17
CA TYR A 48 19.79 2.88 3.21
C TYR A 48 18.62 2.00 2.74
N ARG A 49 18.91 0.75 2.36
CA ARG A 49 17.86 -0.21 1.96
C ARG A 49 16.85 -0.44 3.08
N LEU A 50 17.33 -0.59 4.31
CA LEU A 50 16.45 -0.78 5.46
C LEU A 50 15.56 0.43 5.69
N VAL A 51 16.10 1.64 5.61
CA VAL A 51 15.33 2.88 5.79
C VAL A 51 14.25 2.99 4.71
N LEU A 52 14.58 2.74 3.44
CA LEU A 52 13.59 2.76 2.37
C LEU A 52 12.47 1.74 2.59
N ALA A 53 12.85 0.52 2.98
CA ALA A 53 11.88 -0.54 3.25
C ALA A 53 10.96 -0.17 4.42
N LEU A 54 11.50 0.40 5.48
CA LEU A 54 10.73 0.82 6.66
C LEU A 54 9.80 2.00 6.34
N VAL A 55 10.21 2.92 5.47
CA VAL A 55 9.34 4.02 5.05
C VAL A 55 8.13 3.46 4.30
N ILE A 56 8.34 2.56 3.36
CA ILE A 56 7.24 1.96 2.60
C ILE A 56 6.32 1.16 3.52
N TYR A 57 6.90 0.27 4.33
CA TYR A 57 6.15 -0.56 5.26
C TYR A 57 5.34 0.29 6.24
N GLY A 58 5.99 1.28 6.86
CA GLY A 58 5.34 2.15 7.83
C GLY A 58 4.21 2.96 7.23
N PHE A 59 4.37 3.43 5.98
CA PHE A 59 3.31 4.16 5.30
C PHE A 59 2.05 3.30 5.15
N PHE A 60 2.17 2.14 4.54
CA PHE A 60 1.01 1.31 4.27
C PHE A 60 0.43 0.68 5.54
N VAL A 61 1.25 0.01 6.32
CA VAL A 61 0.78 -0.69 7.52
C VAL A 61 0.29 0.31 8.57
N GLY A 62 0.96 1.45 8.71
CA GLY A 62 0.54 2.49 9.63
C GLY A 62 -0.84 3.04 9.30
N PHE A 63 -1.09 3.38 8.03
CA PHE A 63 -2.40 3.87 7.62
C PHE A 63 -3.48 2.79 7.71
N TRP A 64 -3.17 1.57 7.30
CA TRP A 64 -4.16 0.49 7.34
C TRP A 64 -4.60 0.15 8.77
N THR A 65 -3.69 0.14 9.72
CA THR A 65 -4.02 -0.19 11.11
C THR A 65 -4.68 0.98 11.84
N ARG A 66 -4.34 2.21 11.46
CA ARG A 66 -4.81 3.41 12.13
C ARG A 66 -6.23 3.80 11.72
N SER A 67 -6.47 3.86 10.41
CA SER A 67 -7.74 4.35 9.87
C SER A 67 -8.36 3.40 8.85
N GLY A 68 -7.64 2.35 8.43
CA GLY A 68 -8.06 1.48 7.35
C GLY A 68 -7.95 2.11 5.98
N ARG A 69 -7.35 3.31 5.88
CA ARG A 69 -7.26 4.06 4.61
C ARG A 69 -5.91 4.72 4.49
N THR A 70 -5.27 4.52 3.33
CA THR A 70 -4.16 5.39 2.93
C THR A 70 -4.73 6.72 2.43
N LEU A 71 -3.85 7.69 2.17
CA LEU A 71 -4.30 8.99 1.66
C LEU A 71 -4.95 8.86 0.28
N GLY A 72 -4.39 8.00 -0.59
CA GLY A 72 -5.00 7.72 -1.89
C GLY A 72 -6.36 7.06 -1.76
N MET A 73 -6.50 6.13 -0.82
CA MET A 73 -7.78 5.48 -0.56
C MET A 73 -8.83 6.47 -0.07
N GLN A 74 -8.44 7.41 0.80
CA GLN A 74 -9.35 8.46 1.26
C GLN A 74 -9.87 9.32 0.10
N SER A 75 -8.99 9.63 -0.85
CA SER A 75 -9.35 10.45 -2.01
C SER A 75 -10.38 9.77 -2.91
N TRP A 76 -10.39 8.45 -2.95
CA TRP A 76 -11.27 7.67 -3.84
C TRP A 76 -12.38 6.94 -3.07
N GLY A 77 -12.56 7.25 -1.78
CA GLY A 77 -13.63 6.66 -0.99
C GLY A 77 -13.46 5.18 -0.71
N LEU A 78 -12.23 4.70 -0.63
CA LEU A 78 -11.92 3.30 -0.38
C LEU A 78 -11.58 3.08 1.10
N GLN A 79 -11.86 1.89 1.60
CA GLN A 79 -11.50 1.50 2.95
C GLN A 79 -11.11 0.03 2.99
N LEU A 80 -9.99 -0.27 3.64
CA LEU A 80 -9.56 -1.63 3.92
C LEU A 80 -10.22 -2.10 5.22
N GLU A 81 -10.80 -3.28 5.17
CA GLU A 81 -11.43 -3.89 6.34
C GLU A 81 -11.27 -5.40 6.32
N THR A 82 -11.42 -6.03 7.48
CA THR A 82 -11.50 -7.48 7.58
C THR A 82 -12.85 -7.95 7.04
N MET A 83 -13.01 -9.25 6.88
CA MET A 83 -14.30 -9.81 6.43
C MET A 83 -15.43 -9.51 7.41
N ASP A 84 -15.11 -9.21 8.67
CA ASP A 84 -16.06 -8.82 9.71
C ASP A 84 -16.36 -7.32 9.73
N GLY A 85 -15.79 -6.55 8.81
CA GLY A 85 -16.01 -5.12 8.68
C GLY A 85 -15.18 -4.26 9.63
N GLN A 86 -14.17 -4.82 10.28
CA GLN A 86 -13.32 -4.11 11.23
C GLN A 86 -12.00 -3.67 10.58
N LYS A 87 -11.30 -2.73 11.23
CA LYS A 87 -9.97 -2.33 10.80
C LYS A 87 -9.01 -3.51 10.95
N PRO A 88 -8.06 -3.69 10.01
CA PRO A 88 -7.09 -4.77 10.15
C PRO A 88 -6.17 -4.54 11.35
N SER A 89 -5.79 -5.62 12.01
CA SER A 89 -4.76 -5.59 13.05
C SER A 89 -3.39 -5.38 12.42
N PHE A 90 -2.39 -5.08 13.24
CA PHE A 90 -1.02 -4.94 12.78
C PHE A 90 -0.54 -6.21 12.05
N ALA A 91 -0.83 -7.39 12.61
CA ALA A 91 -0.44 -8.66 11.99
C ALA A 91 -1.13 -8.85 10.63
N THR A 92 -2.42 -8.58 10.55
CA THR A 92 -3.19 -8.71 9.31
C THR A 92 -2.69 -7.74 8.25
N ALA A 93 -2.43 -6.49 8.64
CA ALA A 93 -1.90 -5.48 7.72
C ALA A 93 -0.51 -5.86 7.21
N SER A 94 0.34 -6.44 8.06
CA SER A 94 1.67 -6.90 7.66
C SER A 94 1.59 -8.06 6.67
N VAL A 95 0.69 -9.03 6.91
CA VAL A 95 0.47 -10.13 5.97
C VAL A 95 0.00 -9.59 4.62
N ARG A 96 -0.93 -8.64 4.64
CA ARG A 96 -1.41 -8.00 3.41
C ARG A 96 -0.27 -7.29 2.66
N PHE A 97 0.60 -6.58 3.37
CA PHE A 97 1.73 -5.87 2.76
C PHE A 97 2.67 -6.85 2.06
N ILE A 98 3.04 -7.94 2.73
CA ILE A 98 3.91 -8.98 2.15
C ILE A 98 3.23 -9.64 0.94
N ALA A 99 1.96 -9.98 1.08
CA ALA A 99 1.20 -10.60 -0.01
C ALA A 99 1.07 -9.67 -1.22
N ALA A 100 0.91 -8.36 -0.98
CA ALA A 100 0.85 -7.37 -2.05
C ALA A 100 2.17 -7.27 -2.80
N ILE A 101 3.30 -7.31 -2.09
CA ILE A 101 4.63 -7.32 -2.73
C ILE A 101 4.77 -8.54 -3.64
N LEU A 102 4.37 -9.73 -3.16
CA LEU A 102 4.43 -10.95 -3.96
C LEU A 102 3.51 -10.86 -5.18
N SER A 103 2.33 -10.28 -5.02
CA SER A 103 1.40 -10.08 -6.14
C SER A 103 2.00 -9.20 -7.24
N TRP A 104 2.66 -8.12 -6.84
CA TRP A 104 3.30 -7.23 -7.80
C TRP A 104 4.57 -7.83 -8.41
N ALA A 105 5.29 -8.67 -7.64
CA ALA A 105 6.48 -9.36 -8.15
C ALA A 105 6.12 -10.32 -9.29
N ILE A 106 4.88 -10.81 -9.34
CA ILE A 106 4.38 -11.66 -10.44
C ILE A 106 3.66 -10.78 -11.47
N VAL A 107 4.25 -9.64 -11.82
CA VAL A 107 3.80 -8.71 -12.86
C VAL A 107 2.35 -8.27 -12.65
N GLY A 108 1.93 -8.14 -11.38
CA GLY A 108 0.58 -7.68 -11.05
C GLY A 108 -0.52 -8.72 -11.22
N LEU A 109 -0.18 -9.99 -11.52
CA LEU A 109 -1.19 -11.03 -11.73
C LEU A 109 -2.09 -11.21 -10.52
N GLY A 110 -1.52 -11.18 -9.32
CA GLY A 110 -2.30 -11.29 -8.09
C GLY A 110 -3.30 -10.17 -7.92
N PHE A 111 -2.93 -8.95 -8.34
CA PHE A 111 -3.83 -7.80 -8.31
C PHE A 111 -4.92 -7.93 -9.37
N LEU A 112 -4.56 -8.34 -10.59
CA LEU A 112 -5.52 -8.52 -11.67
C LEU A 112 -6.48 -9.68 -11.40
N TRP A 113 -6.13 -10.58 -10.51
CA TRP A 113 -6.95 -11.72 -10.15
C TRP A 113 -8.37 -11.32 -9.75
N GLN A 114 -8.57 -10.11 -9.20
CA GLN A 114 -9.91 -9.63 -8.82
C GLN A 114 -10.90 -9.63 -9.99
N LEU A 115 -10.41 -9.55 -11.24
CA LEU A 115 -11.27 -9.55 -12.42
C LEU A 115 -11.92 -10.92 -12.66
N TRP A 116 -11.27 -11.99 -12.22
CA TRP A 116 -11.76 -13.37 -12.37
C TRP A 116 -12.29 -13.95 -11.06
N ASP A 117 -12.03 -13.29 -9.95
CA ASP A 117 -12.44 -13.78 -8.66
C ASP A 117 -13.95 -13.58 -8.48
N ARG A 118 -14.61 -14.61 -7.90
CA ARG A 118 -16.04 -14.57 -7.64
C ARG A 118 -16.43 -13.41 -6.73
N ASP A 119 -15.58 -13.11 -5.74
CA ASP A 119 -15.79 -12.03 -4.78
C ASP A 119 -15.07 -10.76 -5.17
N LYS A 120 -14.46 -10.71 -6.35
CA LYS A 120 -13.66 -9.57 -6.84
C LYS A 120 -12.54 -9.18 -5.88
N LEU A 121 -11.86 -10.17 -5.32
CA LEU A 121 -10.73 -9.99 -4.42
C LEU A 121 -9.42 -10.22 -5.16
N THR A 122 -8.38 -9.47 -4.76
CA THR A 122 -7.01 -9.71 -5.20
C THR A 122 -6.40 -10.85 -4.38
N TRP A 123 -5.22 -11.33 -4.78
CA TRP A 123 -4.52 -12.36 -4.00
C TRP A 123 -4.18 -11.86 -2.60
N HIS A 124 -3.73 -10.60 -2.46
CA HIS A 124 -3.41 -10.07 -1.14
C HIS A 124 -4.66 -9.84 -0.29
N ASP A 125 -5.82 -9.60 -0.90
CA ASP A 125 -7.08 -9.57 -0.16
C ASP A 125 -7.38 -10.95 0.43
N ARG A 126 -7.27 -12.00 -0.39
CA ARG A 126 -7.59 -13.36 0.06
C ARG A 126 -6.60 -13.88 1.10
N ILE A 127 -5.29 -13.68 0.88
CA ILE A 127 -4.26 -14.19 1.77
C ILE A 127 -4.37 -13.56 3.16
N SER A 128 -4.67 -12.26 3.22
CA SER A 128 -4.77 -11.53 4.49
C SER A 128 -6.15 -11.60 5.15
N GLY A 129 -7.15 -12.13 4.44
CA GLY A 129 -8.53 -12.15 4.93
C GLY A 129 -9.13 -10.75 5.02
N THR A 130 -8.74 -9.86 4.12
CA THR A 130 -9.23 -8.49 4.07
C THR A 130 -9.86 -8.20 2.72
N ARG A 131 -10.48 -7.04 2.61
CA ARG A 131 -11.01 -6.56 1.34
C ARG A 131 -11.07 -5.04 1.35
N ILE A 132 -11.06 -4.45 0.17
CA ILE A 132 -11.23 -3.01 0.01
C ILE A 132 -12.66 -2.76 -0.43
N ARG A 133 -13.36 -1.89 0.30
CA ARG A 133 -14.72 -1.48 -0.03
C ARG A 133 -14.75 -0.01 -0.39
N HIS A 134 -15.73 0.35 -1.23
CA HIS A 134 -15.98 1.73 -1.59
C HIS A 134 -17.02 2.33 -0.65
N TYR A 135 -16.60 3.33 0.12
CA TYR A 135 -17.48 4.14 0.96
C TYR A 135 -17.40 5.57 0.47
N PRO A 136 -18.40 6.06 -0.28
CA PRO A 136 -18.39 7.43 -0.72
C PRO A 136 -18.30 8.38 0.46
N LYS A 137 -17.54 9.47 0.31
CA LYS A 137 -17.48 10.49 1.36
C LYS A 137 -18.86 11.13 1.52
N PRO A 138 -19.31 11.41 2.76
CA PRO A 138 -20.52 12.20 2.95
C PRO A 138 -20.37 13.54 2.23
N ARG A 139 -21.42 13.94 1.56
CA ARG A 139 -21.41 15.25 0.92
C ARG A 139 -21.41 16.33 2.01
N PRO A 140 -20.62 17.41 1.82
CA PRO A 140 -20.62 18.50 2.79
C PRO A 140 -21.97 19.20 2.86
#